data_7dc26f565cac75fe87300e7aa4090d94
#
_entry.id   7dc26f565cac75fe87300e7aa4090d94
#
_cell.length_a   1.000
_cell.length_b   1.000
_cell.length_c   1.000
_cell.angle_alpha   90.00
_cell.angle_beta   90.00
_cell.angle_gamma   90.00
#
_symmetry.space_group_name_H-M   'P 1'
#
loop_
_entity.id
_entity.type
_entity.pdbx_description
1 polymer ?
#
loop_
_entity_poly.entity_id
_entity_poly.type
_entity_poly.pdbx_seq_one_letter_code
_entity_poly.pdbx_strand_id
1 'polypeptide(L)'
;LVMTRRLAETGLSQAETIAIYGNYSSLAVPMFNLPPVLAYPIAYALMPVLSSLYKTPVVQNGTKRGSEWSTEARQNASSACAEAARMTMLISLPCVVGMTVLSGNVLSLLFPEELAKRGAMMLTLLAPSSFFVCLLALENTILQAFGREKTALYAVLAGSAVKLVSSWFLIPALGKYGTPVSTFLCYFVICLIDAAAIARYTPVNPSSDIFAVKISARPLVSSYISVLFAAMICRILPESRVVTIISVIIAAIVYFALQYKDIKIL
;
A
#
# COMPACT_ATOMS: atom_id res chain seq x y z
N LEU A 1 8.16 -2.37 -21.94
CA LEU A 1 8.75 -1.66 -23.08
C LEU A 1 9.72 -0.55 -22.65
N VAL A 2 9.31 0.44 -21.82
CA VAL A 2 10.21 1.54 -21.37
C VAL A 2 11.39 1.00 -20.57
N MET A 3 11.16 0.10 -19.62
CA MET A 3 12.20 -0.51 -18.78
C MET A 3 13.24 -1.25 -19.64
N THR A 4 12.81 -2.12 -20.52
CA THR A 4 13.71 -2.94 -21.35
C THR A 4 14.50 -2.08 -22.32
N ARG A 5 13.87 -1.10 -22.95
CA ARG A 5 14.55 -0.18 -23.86
C ARG A 5 15.62 0.64 -23.16
N ARG A 6 15.30 1.21 -21.97
CA ARG A 6 16.24 2.02 -21.21
C ARG A 6 17.39 1.23 -20.59
N LEU A 7 17.11 -0.01 -20.14
CA LEU A 7 18.20 -0.90 -19.68
C LEU A 7 19.15 -1.30 -20.80
N ALA A 8 18.64 -1.54 -22.02
CA ALA A 8 19.50 -1.80 -23.17
C ALA A 8 20.44 -0.62 -23.52
N GLU A 9 19.96 0.62 -23.32
CA GLU A 9 20.78 1.83 -23.51
C GLU A 9 21.93 1.97 -22.48
N THR A 10 21.87 1.27 -21.34
CA THR A 10 22.95 1.25 -20.31
C THR A 10 24.07 0.23 -20.63
N GLY A 11 24.08 -0.37 -21.81
CA GLY A 11 25.13 -1.29 -22.24
C GLY A 11 24.92 -2.74 -21.82
N LEU A 12 23.77 -3.08 -21.25
CA LEU A 12 23.39 -4.47 -20.91
C LEU A 12 22.99 -5.24 -22.17
N SER A 13 23.34 -6.52 -22.21
CA SER A 13 22.91 -7.40 -23.29
C SER A 13 21.38 -7.57 -23.27
N GLN A 14 20.82 -7.91 -24.42
CA GLN A 14 19.38 -8.15 -24.53
C GLN A 14 18.91 -9.29 -23.60
N ALA A 15 19.71 -10.34 -23.44
CA ALA A 15 19.41 -11.46 -22.55
C ALA A 15 19.38 -11.03 -21.08
N GLU A 16 20.35 -10.22 -20.64
CA GLU A 16 20.38 -9.68 -19.27
C GLU A 16 19.19 -8.74 -18.99
N THR A 17 18.86 -7.89 -19.95
CA THR A 17 17.71 -6.98 -19.85
C THR A 17 16.40 -7.74 -19.68
N ILE A 18 16.19 -8.82 -20.46
CA ILE A 18 15.02 -9.69 -20.36
C ILE A 18 15.01 -10.42 -19.02
N ALA A 19 16.16 -10.92 -18.55
CA ALA A 19 16.26 -11.60 -17.26
C ALA A 19 15.94 -10.65 -16.08
N ILE A 20 16.41 -9.41 -16.12
CA ILE A 20 16.09 -8.37 -15.11
C ILE A 20 14.60 -8.06 -15.11
N TYR A 21 14.00 -7.88 -16.28
CA TYR A 21 12.56 -7.66 -16.41
C TYR A 21 11.75 -8.85 -15.92
N GLY A 22 12.16 -10.07 -16.27
CA GLY A 22 11.55 -11.31 -15.80
C GLY A 22 11.58 -11.42 -14.27
N ASN A 23 12.73 -11.16 -13.65
CA ASN A 23 12.85 -11.18 -12.18
C ASN A 23 11.94 -10.13 -11.52
N TYR A 24 11.85 -8.93 -12.09
CA TYR A 24 10.95 -7.90 -11.60
C TYR A 24 9.47 -8.31 -11.72
N SER A 25 9.04 -8.71 -12.92
CA SER A 25 7.62 -8.97 -13.21
C SER A 25 7.12 -10.29 -12.64
N SER A 26 7.96 -11.33 -12.57
CA SER A 26 7.56 -12.67 -12.14
C SER A 26 7.84 -12.95 -10.66
N LEU A 27 8.78 -12.25 -10.03
CA LEU A 27 9.13 -12.46 -8.62
C LEU A 27 8.63 -11.32 -7.72
N ALA A 28 9.02 -10.08 -8.01
CA ALA A 28 8.74 -8.96 -7.12
C ALA A 28 7.27 -8.47 -7.21
N VAL A 29 6.72 -8.35 -8.42
CA VAL A 29 5.37 -7.82 -8.63
C VAL A 29 4.26 -8.68 -8.02
N PRO A 30 4.25 -10.03 -8.14
CA PRO A 30 3.24 -10.84 -7.47
C PRO A 30 3.26 -10.69 -5.95
N MET A 31 4.45 -10.64 -5.33
CA MET A 31 4.60 -10.44 -3.89
C MET A 31 4.12 -9.04 -3.45
N PHE A 32 4.48 -8.02 -4.19
CA PHE A 32 4.02 -6.66 -3.99
C PHE A 32 2.49 -6.53 -3.95
N ASN A 33 1.76 -7.36 -4.71
CA ASN A 33 0.30 -7.32 -4.77
C ASN A 33 -0.39 -8.05 -3.61
N LEU A 34 0.31 -8.80 -2.76
CA LEU A 34 -0.31 -9.55 -1.66
C LEU A 34 -0.99 -8.65 -0.60
N PRO A 35 -0.35 -7.59 -0.04
CA PRO A 35 -1.03 -6.73 0.93
C PRO A 35 -2.26 -6.02 0.37
N PRO A 36 -2.26 -5.46 -0.86
CA PRO A 36 -3.47 -4.88 -1.45
C PRO A 36 -4.64 -5.84 -1.56
N VAL A 37 -4.41 -7.10 -1.92
CA VAL A 37 -5.48 -8.12 -2.01
C VAL A 37 -6.19 -8.29 -0.67
N LEU A 38 -5.48 -8.20 0.45
CA LEU A 38 -6.06 -8.25 1.79
C LEU A 38 -6.77 -6.95 2.20
N ALA A 39 -6.32 -5.80 1.68
CA ALA A 39 -6.88 -4.49 1.99
C ALA A 39 -8.15 -4.17 1.18
N TYR A 40 -8.28 -4.66 -0.05
CA TYR A 40 -9.42 -4.38 -0.92
C TYR A 40 -10.80 -4.70 -0.31
N PRO A 41 -11.02 -5.84 0.36
CA PRO A 41 -12.32 -6.13 0.98
C PRO A 41 -12.72 -5.09 2.04
N ILE A 42 -11.75 -4.56 2.81
CA ILE A 42 -12.00 -3.54 3.82
C ILE A 42 -12.43 -2.23 3.15
N ALA A 43 -11.71 -1.82 2.10
CA ALA A 43 -12.03 -0.62 1.35
C ALA A 43 -13.43 -0.72 0.71
N TYR A 44 -13.76 -1.83 0.07
CA TYR A 44 -15.05 -2.02 -0.58
C TYR A 44 -16.22 -2.12 0.40
N ALA A 45 -16.02 -2.66 1.61
CA ALA A 45 -17.05 -2.68 2.66
C ALA A 45 -17.45 -1.27 3.12
N LEU A 46 -16.59 -0.27 2.95
CA LEU A 46 -16.87 1.13 3.27
C LEU A 46 -17.84 1.80 2.27
N MET A 47 -17.89 1.30 1.02
CA MET A 47 -18.68 1.91 -0.07
C MET A 47 -20.16 2.08 0.26
N PRO A 48 -20.90 1.03 0.72
CA PRO A 48 -22.33 1.17 1.03
C PRO A 48 -22.58 2.11 2.21
N VAL A 49 -21.68 2.12 3.20
CA VAL A 49 -21.79 3.01 4.38
C VAL A 49 -21.73 4.46 3.94
N LEU A 50 -20.69 4.85 3.18
CA LEU A 50 -20.52 6.23 2.73
C LEU A 50 -21.61 6.66 1.74
N SER A 51 -22.01 5.77 0.82
CA SER A 51 -23.03 6.09 -0.17
C SER A 51 -24.42 6.29 0.45
N SER A 52 -24.74 5.62 1.53
CA SER A 52 -25.99 5.83 2.28
C SER A 52 -26.02 7.21 2.95
N LEU A 53 -24.89 7.63 3.52
CA LEU A 53 -24.73 8.95 4.14
C LEU A 53 -24.83 10.08 3.09
N TYR A 54 -24.29 9.86 1.90
CA TYR A 54 -24.34 10.84 0.80
C TYR A 54 -25.77 11.09 0.27
N LYS A 55 -26.61 10.08 0.26
CA LYS A 55 -27.98 10.14 -0.29
C LYS A 55 -29.00 10.72 0.69
N THR A 56 -28.64 10.95 1.96
CA THR A 56 -29.59 11.45 2.96
C THR A 56 -29.76 12.97 2.79
N PRO A 57 -30.90 13.46 2.24
CA PRO A 57 -31.10 14.90 2.10
C PRO A 57 -31.26 15.54 3.48
N VAL A 58 -30.50 16.58 3.76
CA VAL A 58 -30.72 17.38 4.96
C VAL A 58 -32.00 18.19 4.78
N VAL A 59 -33.08 17.72 5.38
CA VAL A 59 -34.34 18.46 5.50
C VAL A 59 -34.27 19.30 6.76
N GLN A 60 -33.86 20.55 6.63
CA GLN A 60 -33.94 21.52 7.72
C GLN A 60 -34.98 22.56 7.33
N ASN A 61 -36.05 22.68 8.14
CA ASN A 61 -37.15 23.66 7.99
C ASN A 61 -37.89 23.62 6.63
N GLY A 62 -38.12 22.43 6.07
CA GLY A 62 -38.95 22.29 4.85
C GLY A 62 -38.30 22.77 3.56
N THR A 63 -37.09 23.32 3.59
CA THR A 63 -36.34 23.75 2.42
C THR A 63 -35.19 22.76 2.16
N LYS A 64 -35.16 22.18 0.98
CA LYS A 64 -34.01 21.39 0.50
C LYS A 64 -32.83 22.33 0.29
N ARG A 65 -31.99 22.51 1.29
CA ARG A 65 -30.72 23.21 1.15
C ARG A 65 -29.71 22.24 0.58
N GLY A 66 -29.33 22.45 -0.66
CA GLY A 66 -28.37 21.62 -1.35
C GLY A 66 -27.04 21.61 -0.62
N SER A 67 -26.44 20.41 -0.49
CA SER A 67 -25.03 20.12 -0.19
C SER A 67 -24.42 20.49 1.17
N GLU A 68 -25.19 20.91 2.17
CA GLU A 68 -24.65 21.00 3.54
C GLU A 68 -24.82 19.65 4.25
N TRP A 69 -23.71 19.01 4.58
CA TRP A 69 -23.68 17.79 5.38
C TRP A 69 -24.19 18.08 6.78
N SER A 70 -25.12 17.25 7.29
CA SER A 70 -25.45 17.31 8.72
C SER A 70 -24.19 17.01 9.53
N THR A 71 -24.06 17.64 10.70
CA THR A 71 -22.93 17.40 11.60
C THR A 71 -22.79 15.92 11.94
N GLU A 72 -23.91 15.21 12.10
CA GLU A 72 -23.96 13.77 12.35
C GLU A 72 -23.48 12.95 11.14
N ALA A 73 -23.93 13.26 9.92
CA ALA A 73 -23.48 12.56 8.73
C ALA A 73 -21.97 12.74 8.47
N ARG A 74 -21.46 13.94 8.74
CA ARG A 74 -20.03 14.23 8.67
C ARG A 74 -19.23 13.42 9.68
N GLN A 75 -19.68 13.36 10.91
CA GLN A 75 -19.02 12.62 11.98
C GLN A 75 -19.05 11.11 11.73
N ASN A 76 -20.19 10.58 11.26
CA ASN A 76 -20.34 9.17 10.91
C ASN A 76 -19.45 8.79 9.71
N ALA A 77 -19.34 9.64 8.69
CA ALA A 77 -18.44 9.41 7.56
C ALA A 77 -16.96 9.43 8.00
N SER A 78 -16.58 10.40 8.83
CA SER A 78 -15.22 10.52 9.36
C SER A 78 -14.84 9.31 10.23
N SER A 79 -15.72 8.88 11.15
CA SER A 79 -15.45 7.71 12.00
C SER A 79 -15.34 6.43 11.19
N ALA A 80 -16.23 6.20 10.20
CA ALA A 80 -16.18 5.02 9.34
C ALA A 80 -14.88 4.99 8.50
N CYS A 81 -14.45 6.14 7.96
CA CYS A 81 -13.18 6.23 7.23
C CYS A 81 -11.98 6.00 8.15
N ALA A 82 -11.99 6.54 9.37
CA ALA A 82 -10.92 6.34 10.34
C ALA A 82 -10.78 4.86 10.75
N GLU A 83 -11.90 4.18 10.96
CA GLU A 83 -11.92 2.76 11.30
C GLU A 83 -11.42 1.89 10.15
N ALA A 84 -11.88 2.13 8.93
CA ALA A 84 -11.40 1.43 7.74
C ALA A 84 -9.90 1.68 7.49
N ALA A 85 -9.43 2.91 7.68
CA ALA A 85 -8.01 3.25 7.58
C ALA A 85 -7.19 2.51 8.64
N ARG A 86 -7.67 2.44 9.88
CA ARG A 86 -7.02 1.71 10.96
C ARG A 86 -6.91 0.22 10.66
N MET A 87 -7.99 -0.41 10.19
CA MET A 87 -7.97 -1.83 9.78
C MET A 87 -7.01 -2.07 8.61
N THR A 88 -7.03 -1.19 7.61
CA THR A 88 -6.11 -1.26 6.47
C THR A 88 -4.65 -1.17 6.91
N MET A 89 -4.31 -0.24 7.80
CA MET A 89 -2.95 -0.09 8.34
C MET A 89 -2.53 -1.26 9.21
N LEU A 90 -3.44 -1.81 10.03
CA LEU A 90 -3.17 -2.99 10.85
C LEU A 90 -2.75 -4.21 10.04
N ILE A 91 -3.28 -4.36 8.82
CA ILE A 91 -2.96 -5.49 7.94
C ILE A 91 -1.79 -5.15 7.01
N SER A 92 -1.81 -3.97 6.39
CA SER A 92 -0.81 -3.62 5.36
C SER A 92 0.58 -3.39 5.93
N LEU A 93 0.72 -2.74 7.10
CA LEU A 93 2.02 -2.41 7.67
C LEU A 93 2.89 -3.63 7.99
N PRO A 94 2.40 -4.67 8.72
CA PRO A 94 3.23 -5.84 9.01
C PRO A 94 3.59 -6.60 7.72
N CYS A 95 2.68 -6.67 6.74
CA CYS A 95 2.97 -7.30 5.46
C CYS A 95 4.06 -6.55 4.68
N VAL A 96 3.95 -5.22 4.61
CA VAL A 96 4.92 -4.38 3.90
C VAL A 96 6.29 -4.39 4.56
N VAL A 97 6.35 -4.21 5.89
CA VAL A 97 7.61 -4.26 6.65
C VAL A 97 8.22 -5.66 6.56
N GLY A 98 7.41 -6.71 6.68
CA GLY A 98 7.85 -8.10 6.52
C GLY A 98 8.48 -8.35 5.16
N MET A 99 7.83 -7.96 4.07
CA MET A 99 8.36 -8.10 2.72
C MET A 99 9.58 -7.22 2.45
N THR A 100 9.69 -6.07 3.11
CA THR A 100 10.87 -5.20 2.96
C THR A 100 12.09 -5.81 3.64
N VAL A 101 11.96 -6.33 4.86
CA VAL A 101 13.07 -6.83 5.66
C VAL A 101 13.41 -8.28 5.33
N LEU A 102 12.39 -9.13 5.12
CA LEU A 102 12.53 -10.57 4.85
C LEU A 102 12.35 -10.91 3.37
N SER A 103 12.60 -9.98 2.46
CA SER A 103 12.36 -10.14 1.01
C SER A 103 12.98 -11.40 0.42
N GLY A 104 14.24 -11.71 0.77
CA GLY A 104 14.94 -12.91 0.31
C GLY A 104 14.30 -14.19 0.86
N ASN A 105 14.02 -14.23 2.16
CA ASN A 105 13.39 -15.36 2.83
C ASN A 105 11.96 -15.61 2.31
N VAL A 106 11.18 -14.54 2.10
CA VAL A 106 9.82 -14.65 1.54
C VAL A 106 9.85 -15.19 0.11
N LEU A 107 10.77 -14.70 -0.73
CA LEU A 107 10.92 -15.23 -2.08
C LEU A 107 11.41 -16.67 -2.12
N SER A 108 12.30 -17.07 -1.20
CA SER A 108 12.82 -18.46 -1.14
C SER A 108 11.77 -19.51 -0.72
N LEU A 109 10.64 -19.07 -0.14
CA LEU A 109 9.51 -19.97 0.12
C LEU A 109 8.85 -20.47 -1.18
N LEU A 110 8.76 -19.60 -2.18
CA LEU A 110 7.99 -19.84 -3.40
C LEU A 110 8.89 -20.16 -4.61
N PHE A 111 10.12 -19.64 -4.60
CA PHE A 111 11.04 -19.75 -5.73
C PHE A 111 12.34 -20.46 -5.30
N PRO A 112 13.08 -21.03 -6.26
CA PRO A 112 14.44 -21.54 -6.03
C PRO A 112 15.35 -20.42 -5.49
N GLU A 113 16.30 -20.81 -4.62
CA GLU A 113 17.16 -19.88 -3.88
C GLU A 113 17.91 -18.89 -4.79
N GLU A 114 18.41 -19.36 -5.93
CA GLU A 114 19.12 -18.53 -6.92
C GLU A 114 18.23 -17.41 -7.48
N LEU A 115 16.97 -17.71 -7.76
CA LEU A 115 16.00 -16.72 -8.24
C LEU A 115 15.56 -15.78 -7.13
N ALA A 116 15.35 -16.32 -5.92
CA ALA A 116 14.99 -15.53 -4.76
C ALA A 116 16.06 -14.46 -4.44
N LYS A 117 17.33 -14.81 -4.44
CA LYS A 117 18.45 -13.88 -4.25
C LYS A 117 18.48 -12.75 -5.30
N ARG A 118 18.17 -13.07 -6.57
CA ARG A 118 18.13 -12.08 -7.66
C ARG A 118 16.94 -11.11 -7.54
N GLY A 119 15.79 -11.59 -7.05
CA GLY A 119 14.58 -10.80 -6.87
C GLY A 119 14.50 -10.03 -5.55
N ALA A 120 15.25 -10.45 -4.51
CA ALA A 120 15.12 -9.93 -3.16
C ALA A 120 15.26 -8.41 -3.07
N MET A 121 16.30 -7.84 -3.63
CA MET A 121 16.52 -6.39 -3.58
C MET A 121 15.46 -5.60 -4.36
N MET A 122 14.93 -6.16 -5.44
CA MET A 122 13.83 -5.54 -6.18
C MET A 122 12.55 -5.53 -5.35
N LEU A 123 12.26 -6.62 -4.63
CA LEU A 123 11.12 -6.69 -3.71
C LEU A 123 11.31 -5.73 -2.52
N THR A 124 12.50 -5.65 -1.92
CA THR A 124 12.80 -4.70 -0.85
C THR A 124 12.46 -3.27 -1.24
N LEU A 125 12.82 -2.84 -2.45
CA LEU A 125 12.56 -1.50 -2.94
C LEU A 125 11.10 -1.29 -3.38
N LEU A 126 10.43 -2.35 -3.82
CA LEU A 126 9.06 -2.28 -4.30
C LEU A 126 8.03 -2.39 -3.16
N ALA A 127 8.33 -3.17 -2.11
CA ALA A 127 7.40 -3.45 -1.02
C ALA A 127 6.82 -2.19 -0.34
N PRO A 128 7.59 -1.11 -0.06
CA PRO A 128 7.01 0.11 0.49
C PRO A 128 5.92 0.75 -0.38
N SER A 129 5.99 0.55 -1.71
CA SER A 129 4.95 1.04 -2.62
C SER A 129 3.60 0.34 -2.41
N SER A 130 3.61 -0.91 -1.93
CA SER A 130 2.39 -1.68 -1.63
C SER A 130 1.55 -1.04 -0.52
N PHE A 131 2.18 -0.35 0.42
CA PHE A 131 1.46 0.42 1.44
C PHE A 131 0.59 1.51 0.81
N PHE A 132 1.15 2.27 -0.13
CA PHE A 132 0.36 3.29 -0.83
C PHE A 132 -0.76 2.68 -1.66
N VAL A 133 -0.56 1.51 -2.27
CA VAL A 133 -1.65 0.83 -3.00
C VAL A 133 -2.79 0.42 -2.07
N CYS A 134 -2.49 -0.02 -0.84
CA CYS A 134 -3.52 -0.31 0.17
C CYS A 134 -4.30 0.96 0.56
N LEU A 135 -3.61 2.10 0.72
CA LEU A 135 -4.26 3.39 1.00
C LEU A 135 -5.08 3.88 -0.19
N LEU A 136 -4.57 3.74 -1.41
CA LEU A 136 -5.30 4.10 -2.62
C LEU A 136 -6.60 3.34 -2.78
N ALA A 137 -6.67 2.07 -2.37
CA ALA A 137 -7.92 1.32 -2.38
C ALA A 137 -8.99 2.01 -1.52
N LEU A 138 -8.61 2.52 -0.34
CA LEU A 138 -9.49 3.26 0.55
C LEU A 138 -9.86 4.63 -0.03
N GLU A 139 -8.87 5.40 -0.48
CA GLU A 139 -9.06 6.74 -1.04
C GLU A 139 -9.97 6.71 -2.28
N ASN A 140 -9.74 5.76 -3.19
CA ASN A 140 -10.59 5.54 -4.36
C ASN A 140 -12.03 5.21 -3.97
N THR A 141 -12.23 4.36 -2.95
CA THR A 141 -13.57 4.02 -2.46
C THR A 141 -14.28 5.24 -1.89
N ILE A 142 -13.58 6.08 -1.14
CA ILE A 142 -14.12 7.34 -0.63
C ILE A 142 -14.52 8.26 -1.79
N LEU A 143 -13.64 8.51 -2.74
CA LEU A 143 -13.93 9.37 -3.89
C LEU A 143 -15.10 8.86 -4.73
N GLN A 144 -15.19 7.55 -4.96
CA GLN A 144 -16.30 6.91 -5.67
C GLN A 144 -17.63 7.04 -4.90
N ALA A 145 -17.63 6.81 -3.58
CA ALA A 145 -18.83 6.94 -2.75
C ALA A 145 -19.41 8.36 -2.80
N PHE A 146 -18.56 9.37 -2.95
CA PHE A 146 -18.97 10.77 -3.09
C PHE A 146 -19.13 11.25 -4.54
N GLY A 147 -19.15 10.32 -5.52
CA GLY A 147 -19.36 10.63 -6.95
C GLY A 147 -18.22 11.42 -7.60
N ARG A 148 -16.99 11.30 -7.06
CA ARG A 148 -15.78 11.97 -7.55
C ARG A 148 -14.80 11.02 -8.25
N GLU A 149 -15.29 9.98 -8.87
CA GLU A 149 -14.51 8.96 -9.59
C GLU A 149 -13.59 9.54 -10.68
N LYS A 150 -14.02 10.63 -11.36
CA LYS A 150 -13.19 11.31 -12.36
C LYS A 150 -11.91 11.88 -11.77
N THR A 151 -11.96 12.32 -10.50
CA THR A 151 -10.78 12.89 -9.82
C THR A 151 -9.75 11.80 -9.56
N ALA A 152 -10.18 10.62 -9.09
CA ALA A 152 -9.32 9.45 -8.94
C ALA A 152 -8.68 9.03 -10.28
N LEU A 153 -9.46 9.07 -11.38
CA LEU A 153 -8.93 8.82 -12.73
C LEU A 153 -7.80 9.80 -13.11
N TYR A 154 -8.00 11.10 -12.88
CA TYR A 154 -6.97 12.09 -13.16
C TYR A 154 -5.72 11.91 -12.28
N ALA A 155 -5.88 11.51 -11.02
CA ALA A 155 -4.75 11.18 -10.14
C ALA A 155 -3.93 10.02 -10.71
N VAL A 156 -4.58 8.95 -11.17
CA VAL A 156 -3.91 7.80 -11.81
C VAL A 156 -3.19 8.21 -13.09
N LEU A 157 -3.79 9.06 -13.92
CA LEU A 157 -3.13 9.58 -15.13
C LEU A 157 -1.89 10.42 -14.79
N ALA A 158 -1.99 11.30 -13.78
CA ALA A 158 -0.86 12.09 -13.30
C ALA A 158 0.27 11.21 -12.74
N GLY A 159 -0.06 10.22 -11.90
CA GLY A 159 0.91 9.27 -11.38
C GLY A 159 1.57 8.43 -12.46
N SER A 160 0.81 8.02 -13.48
CA SER A 160 1.35 7.30 -14.64
C SER A 160 2.35 8.17 -15.44
N ALA A 161 2.06 9.45 -15.61
CA ALA A 161 3.00 10.39 -16.22
C ALA A 161 4.27 10.54 -15.38
N VAL A 162 4.13 10.68 -14.06
CA VAL A 162 5.28 10.71 -13.12
C VAL A 162 6.09 9.42 -13.23
N LYS A 163 5.46 8.25 -13.32
CA LYS A 163 6.14 6.97 -13.50
C LYS A 163 6.95 6.92 -14.80
N LEU A 164 6.39 7.40 -15.89
CA LEU A 164 7.08 7.43 -17.19
C LEU A 164 8.29 8.36 -17.12
N VAL A 165 8.10 9.58 -16.62
CA VAL A 165 9.18 10.57 -16.51
C VAL A 165 10.26 10.09 -15.54
N SER A 166 9.89 9.64 -14.34
CA SER A 166 10.85 9.14 -13.36
C SER A 166 11.60 7.90 -13.85
N SER A 167 10.92 6.97 -14.54
CA SER A 167 11.59 5.80 -15.14
C SER A 167 12.61 6.21 -16.19
N TRP A 168 12.32 7.27 -16.95
CA TRP A 168 13.24 7.78 -17.98
C TRP A 168 14.58 8.24 -17.41
N PHE A 169 14.57 8.87 -16.25
CA PHE A 169 15.77 9.37 -15.57
C PHE A 169 16.39 8.36 -14.59
N LEU A 170 15.56 7.62 -13.85
CA LEU A 170 16.07 6.73 -12.81
C LEU A 170 16.64 5.41 -13.35
N ILE A 171 16.14 4.89 -14.47
CA ILE A 171 16.67 3.64 -15.02
C ILE A 171 18.12 3.80 -15.49
N PRO A 172 18.52 4.85 -16.23
CA PRO A 172 19.92 5.07 -16.55
C PRO A 172 20.82 5.34 -15.34
N ALA A 173 20.27 6.01 -14.29
CA ALA A 173 21.01 6.35 -13.08
C ALA A 173 21.18 5.18 -12.10
N LEU A 174 20.12 4.38 -11.88
CA LEU A 174 20.04 3.32 -10.88
C LEU A 174 20.00 1.91 -11.49
N GLY A 175 20.05 1.79 -12.81
CA GLY A 175 19.97 0.52 -13.52
C GLY A 175 18.66 -0.22 -13.20
N LYS A 176 18.77 -1.51 -12.87
CA LYS A 176 17.65 -2.39 -12.54
C LYS A 176 16.77 -1.93 -11.37
N TYR A 177 17.29 -1.07 -10.49
CA TYR A 177 16.55 -0.56 -9.32
C TYR A 177 15.72 0.69 -9.63
N GLY A 178 15.93 1.33 -10.77
CA GLY A 178 15.17 2.52 -11.18
C GLY A 178 13.67 2.25 -11.31
N THR A 179 13.27 1.06 -11.74
CA THR A 179 11.86 0.68 -11.92
C THR A 179 11.09 0.56 -10.59
N PRO A 180 11.56 -0.15 -9.55
CA PRO A 180 10.91 -0.13 -8.24
C PRO A 180 10.76 1.27 -7.66
N VAL A 181 11.81 2.10 -7.75
CA VAL A 181 11.79 3.47 -7.23
C VAL A 181 10.79 4.36 -7.99
N SER A 182 10.74 4.26 -9.32
CA SER A 182 9.74 5.00 -10.11
C SER A 182 8.31 4.55 -9.81
N THR A 183 8.11 3.28 -9.48
CA THR A 183 6.80 2.75 -9.05
C THR A 183 6.40 3.31 -7.69
N PHE A 184 7.33 3.42 -6.76
CA PHE A 184 7.11 4.07 -5.47
C PHE A 184 6.67 5.53 -5.64
N LEU A 185 7.39 6.31 -6.45
CA LEU A 185 7.05 7.71 -6.73
C LEU A 185 5.66 7.84 -7.38
N CYS A 186 5.32 6.95 -8.29
CA CYS A 186 4.00 6.91 -8.93
C CYS A 186 2.89 6.79 -7.88
N TYR A 187 2.91 5.75 -7.07
CA TYR A 187 1.84 5.51 -6.09
C TYR A 187 1.81 6.56 -4.98
N PHE A 188 2.97 7.07 -4.58
CA PHE A 188 3.06 8.17 -3.64
C PHE A 188 2.36 9.43 -4.15
N VAL A 189 2.61 9.81 -5.42
CA VAL A 189 1.98 10.99 -6.03
C VAL A 189 0.48 10.80 -6.20
N ILE A 190 0.01 9.61 -6.62
CA ILE A 190 -1.43 9.33 -6.72
C ILE A 190 -2.09 9.51 -5.36
N CYS A 191 -1.53 8.90 -4.31
CA CYS A 191 -2.03 8.99 -2.93
C CYS A 191 -2.11 10.45 -2.45
N LEU A 192 -1.11 11.29 -2.75
CA LEU A 192 -1.15 12.71 -2.40
C LEU A 192 -2.26 13.48 -3.12
N ILE A 193 -2.47 13.19 -4.41
CA ILE A 193 -3.52 13.86 -5.20
C ILE A 193 -4.90 13.42 -4.70
N ASP A 194 -5.11 12.13 -4.44
CA ASP A 194 -6.37 11.60 -3.96
C ASP A 194 -6.67 12.11 -2.53
N ALA A 195 -5.68 12.16 -1.64
CA ALA A 195 -5.83 12.76 -0.32
C ALA A 195 -6.22 14.25 -0.40
N ALA A 196 -5.57 15.02 -1.28
CA ALA A 196 -5.91 16.42 -1.50
C ALA A 196 -7.34 16.57 -2.07
N ALA A 197 -7.76 15.68 -2.95
CA ALA A 197 -9.11 15.64 -3.49
C ALA A 197 -10.16 15.31 -2.42
N ILE A 198 -9.90 14.32 -1.57
CA ILE A 198 -10.76 13.97 -0.43
C ILE A 198 -10.93 15.18 0.49
N ALA A 199 -9.83 15.84 0.87
CA ALA A 199 -9.88 17.04 1.73
C ALA A 199 -10.73 18.16 1.13
N ARG A 200 -10.71 18.29 -0.20
CA ARG A 200 -11.40 19.39 -0.89
C ARG A 200 -12.87 19.11 -1.20
N TYR A 201 -13.22 17.87 -1.51
CA TYR A 201 -14.52 17.53 -2.09
C TYR A 201 -15.41 16.66 -1.19
N THR A 202 -14.89 16.17 -0.08
CA THR A 202 -15.64 15.33 0.85
C THR A 202 -15.65 15.90 2.26
N PRO A 203 -16.56 15.47 3.13
CA PRO A 203 -16.58 15.88 4.53
C PRO A 203 -15.47 15.22 5.37
N VAL A 204 -14.72 14.29 4.79
CA VAL A 204 -13.65 13.53 5.43
C VAL A 204 -12.35 14.33 5.39
N ASN A 205 -11.64 14.38 6.51
CA ASN A 205 -10.34 15.04 6.57
C ASN A 205 -9.22 13.97 6.55
N PRO A 206 -8.47 13.83 5.43
CA PRO A 206 -7.43 12.81 5.34
C PRO A 206 -6.39 12.86 6.46
N SER A 207 -6.01 14.06 6.89
CA SER A 207 -4.98 14.25 7.92
C SER A 207 -5.40 13.71 9.29
N SER A 208 -6.68 13.85 9.67
CA SER A 208 -7.20 13.37 10.96
C SER A 208 -7.78 11.97 10.88
N ASP A 209 -8.39 11.60 9.74
CA ASP A 209 -9.23 10.42 9.64
C ASP A 209 -8.53 9.25 8.96
N ILE A 210 -7.58 9.51 8.06
CA ILE A 210 -6.84 8.48 7.31
C ILE A 210 -5.38 8.41 7.77
N PHE A 211 -4.66 9.55 7.76
CA PHE A 211 -3.23 9.61 8.05
C PHE A 211 -2.90 10.01 9.49
N ALA A 212 -3.86 9.97 10.42
CA ALA A 212 -3.60 10.36 11.80
C ALA A 212 -2.40 9.59 12.37
N VAL A 213 -1.41 10.31 12.87
CA VAL A 213 -0.19 9.75 13.46
C VAL A 213 -0.52 8.74 14.57
N LYS A 214 -1.59 8.99 15.34
CA LYS A 214 -2.07 8.07 16.38
C LYS A 214 -2.55 6.72 15.81
N ILE A 215 -3.08 6.71 14.58
CA ILE A 215 -3.59 5.51 13.92
C ILE A 215 -2.44 4.69 13.31
N SER A 216 -1.44 5.37 12.73
CA SER A 216 -0.36 4.73 11.97
C SER A 216 0.89 4.41 12.80
N ALA A 217 1.22 5.23 13.81
CA ALA A 217 2.48 5.09 14.55
C ALA A 217 2.59 3.78 15.34
N ARG A 218 1.54 3.38 16.06
CA ARG A 218 1.55 2.14 16.84
C ARG A 218 1.69 0.89 15.97
N PRO A 219 0.85 0.67 14.93
CA PRO A 219 1.01 -0.48 14.05
C PRO A 219 2.38 -0.51 13.36
N LEU A 220 2.92 0.65 12.99
CA LEU A 220 4.23 0.75 12.34
C LEU A 220 5.36 0.32 13.27
N VAL A 221 5.39 0.82 14.52
CA VAL A 221 6.40 0.44 15.52
C VAL A 221 6.28 -1.04 15.87
N SER A 222 5.06 -1.54 16.11
CA SER A 222 4.82 -2.95 16.41
C SER A 222 5.21 -3.87 15.25
N SER A 223 4.95 -3.45 14.00
CA SER A 223 5.38 -4.19 12.80
C SER A 223 6.89 -4.27 12.73
N TYR A 224 7.58 -3.16 12.96
CA TYR A 224 9.04 -3.12 12.90
C TYR A 224 9.67 -4.02 13.97
N ILE A 225 9.18 -3.95 15.22
CA ILE A 225 9.65 -4.80 16.31
C ILE A 225 9.43 -6.29 15.99
N SER A 226 8.22 -6.65 15.53
CA SER A 226 7.86 -8.04 15.21
C SER A 226 8.70 -8.61 14.08
N VAL A 227 8.95 -7.81 13.04
CA VAL A 227 9.73 -8.23 11.87
C VAL A 227 11.22 -8.28 12.20
N LEU A 228 11.76 -7.37 13.04
CA LEU A 228 13.13 -7.49 13.53
C LEU A 228 13.34 -8.76 14.33
N PHE A 229 12.36 -9.15 15.15
CA PHE A 229 12.41 -10.41 15.90
C PHE A 229 12.45 -11.61 14.95
N ALA A 230 11.61 -11.64 13.91
CA ALA A 230 11.65 -12.68 12.88
C ALA A 230 12.98 -12.70 12.11
N ALA A 231 13.51 -11.53 11.74
CA ALA A 231 14.81 -11.44 11.08
C ALA A 231 15.96 -11.97 11.94
N MET A 232 15.89 -11.73 13.26
CA MET A 232 16.86 -12.28 14.21
C MET A 232 16.78 -13.82 14.28
N ILE A 233 15.57 -14.39 14.30
CA ILE A 233 15.37 -15.84 14.25
C ILE A 233 15.96 -16.43 12.97
N CYS A 234 15.67 -15.82 11.81
CA CYS A 234 16.19 -16.27 10.52
C CYS A 234 17.73 -16.17 10.42
N ARG A 235 18.38 -15.30 11.21
CA ARG A 235 19.85 -15.21 11.25
C ARG A 235 20.51 -16.26 12.15
N ILE A 236 19.83 -16.67 13.20
CA ILE A 236 20.38 -17.63 14.21
C ILE A 236 20.19 -19.07 13.75
N LEU A 237 19.07 -19.36 13.10
CA LEU A 237 18.73 -20.70 12.63
C LEU A 237 19.18 -20.91 11.17
N PRO A 238 19.50 -22.18 10.79
CA PRO A 238 19.93 -22.48 9.43
C PRO A 238 18.85 -22.10 8.40
N GLU A 239 19.29 -21.66 7.22
CA GLU A 239 18.40 -21.27 6.11
C GLU A 239 17.56 -22.46 5.65
N SER A 240 16.32 -22.53 6.13
CA SER A 240 15.34 -23.53 5.78
C SER A 240 13.99 -22.89 5.55
N ARG A 241 13.23 -23.38 4.56
CA ARG A 241 11.86 -22.95 4.30
C ARG A 241 10.97 -23.06 5.55
N VAL A 242 11.16 -24.13 6.33
CA VAL A 242 10.42 -24.35 7.58
C VAL A 242 10.72 -23.27 8.61
N VAL A 243 11.99 -22.90 8.78
CA VAL A 243 12.42 -21.84 9.69
C VAL A 243 11.82 -20.50 9.29
N THR A 244 11.80 -20.19 7.99
CA THR A 244 11.18 -18.95 7.49
C THR A 244 9.67 -18.91 7.79
N ILE A 245 8.95 -20.02 7.57
CA ILE A 245 7.50 -20.09 7.88
C ILE A 245 7.26 -19.88 9.37
N ILE A 246 8.01 -20.58 10.23
CA ILE A 246 7.91 -20.44 11.68
C ILE A 246 8.20 -19.01 12.11
N SER A 247 9.23 -18.38 11.56
CA SER A 247 9.61 -17.00 11.88
C SER A 247 8.51 -16.00 11.50
N VAL A 248 7.87 -16.19 10.35
CA VAL A 248 6.74 -15.34 9.91
C VAL A 248 5.52 -15.54 10.82
N ILE A 249 5.22 -16.79 11.23
CA ILE A 249 4.11 -17.06 12.15
C ILE A 249 4.39 -16.43 13.52
N ILE A 250 5.60 -16.57 14.05
CA ILE A 250 5.99 -15.96 15.33
C ILE A 250 5.89 -14.44 15.22
N ALA A 251 6.37 -13.83 14.13
CA ALA A 251 6.23 -12.39 13.92
C ALA A 251 4.76 -11.94 13.93
N ALA A 252 3.89 -12.70 13.27
CA ALA A 252 2.45 -12.41 13.26
C ALA A 252 1.86 -12.49 14.69
N ILE A 253 2.19 -13.54 15.45
CA ILE A 253 1.72 -13.69 16.84
C ILE A 253 2.21 -12.52 17.71
N VAL A 254 3.49 -12.17 17.64
CA VAL A 254 4.07 -11.04 18.39
C VAL A 254 3.39 -9.73 18.00
N TYR A 255 3.16 -9.51 16.70
CA TYR A 255 2.46 -8.33 16.21
C TYR A 255 1.05 -8.22 16.79
N PHE A 256 0.24 -9.28 16.68
CA PHE A 256 -1.13 -9.29 17.22
C PHE A 256 -1.15 -9.17 18.74
N ALA A 257 -0.19 -9.75 19.45
CA ALA A 257 -0.07 -9.59 20.90
C ALA A 257 0.21 -8.13 21.30
N LEU A 258 1.09 -7.43 20.57
CA LEU A 258 1.37 -6.01 20.79
C LEU A 258 0.17 -5.12 20.45
N GLN A 259 -0.65 -5.51 19.48
CA GLN A 259 -1.84 -4.77 19.03
C GLN A 259 -3.14 -5.19 19.74
N TYR A 260 -3.09 -6.14 20.68
CA TYR A 260 -4.29 -6.69 21.33
C TYR A 260 -5.21 -5.63 21.95
N LYS A 261 -4.63 -4.58 22.56
CA LYS A 261 -5.41 -3.47 23.15
C LYS A 261 -6.14 -2.65 22.08
N ASP A 262 -5.52 -2.48 20.92
CA ASP A 262 -6.08 -1.68 19.82
C ASP A 262 -7.16 -2.48 19.04
N ILE A 263 -7.01 -3.80 18.97
CA ILE A 263 -8.01 -4.70 18.36
C ILE A 263 -9.26 -4.81 19.25
N LYS A 264 -9.11 -4.75 20.58
CA LYS A 264 -10.25 -4.82 21.52
C LYS A 264 -11.14 -3.55 21.48
N ILE A 265 -10.67 -2.47 20.89
CA ILE A 265 -11.39 -1.20 20.74
C ILE A 265 -12.14 -1.11 19.40
N LEU A 266 -11.84 -2.02 18.47
CA LEU A 266 -12.56 -2.25 17.21
C LEU A 266 -13.80 -3.12 17.45
#